data_924c3e19dc1b05dd2089a90ddd82e8fc
#
_entry.id   924c3e19dc1b05dd2089a90ddd82e8fc
#
_cell.length_a   1.000
_cell.length_b   1.000
_cell.length_c   1.000
_cell.angle_alpha   90.00
_cell.angle_beta   90.00
_cell.angle_gamma   90.00
#
_symmetry.space_group_name_H-M   'P 1'
#
loop_
_entity.id
_entity.type
_entity.pdbx_description
1 polymer ?
#
loop_
_entity_poly.entity_id
_entity_poly.type
_entity_poly.pdbx_seq_one_letter_code
_entity_poly.pdbx_strand_id
1 'polypeptide(L)'
;MASSPCKLPIGSAGEIVAMVVYTSFAIGGSLGNIFIILVIYRTPRLKTVCGVLIANMAVADLMITSIVMPIMVFTLVQGFLKLCFYDTAIYIAFLIALFSGAASLLTLTALSVDRCFAVCRPMKHKAMATLTKVKVIIAKTWVKSLLLPIVELFYRDSVPAKYIQTLGVIGCYAIILVSGVLTIRNVRASSSRIAAMHNDQGRVRMTAELKQRNKQVAKTMAVVVTLFTLCWIPIAFVISVKIPDTQDRIFFWFATLGLANSSLNPWIYFYRQINYREALKMLLGCKKSLSNDRVIADPSNETLETK
;
A
#
# COMPACT_ATOMS: atom_id res chain seq x y z
N MET A 1 33.05 29.52 0.20
CA MET A 1 32.48 29.69 -1.14
C MET A 1 30.98 29.52 -0.98
N ALA A 2 30.23 30.58 -1.12
CA ALA A 2 28.76 30.52 -1.06
C ALA A 2 28.28 29.73 -2.26
N SER A 3 27.71 28.53 -2.02
CA SER A 3 27.01 27.75 -3.03
C SER A 3 25.89 28.64 -3.60
N SER A 4 25.89 28.84 -4.92
CA SER A 4 24.80 29.56 -5.58
C SER A 4 23.47 28.93 -5.13
N PRO A 5 22.47 29.73 -4.66
CA PRO A 5 21.25 29.22 -4.02
C PRO A 5 20.34 28.41 -4.94
N CYS A 6 20.76 28.11 -6.16
CA CYS A 6 19.93 27.56 -7.22
C CYS A 6 20.36 26.18 -7.73
N LYS A 7 21.19 25.44 -7.00
CA LYS A 7 21.59 24.08 -7.43
C LYS A 7 21.02 23.03 -6.50
N LEU A 8 20.24 22.10 -7.06
CA LEU A 8 19.92 20.88 -6.36
C LEU A 8 21.18 20.05 -6.13
N PRO A 9 21.25 19.26 -5.04
CA PRO A 9 22.48 18.58 -4.61
C PRO A 9 22.96 17.47 -5.56
N ILE A 10 22.20 17.15 -6.62
CA ILE A 10 22.40 15.97 -7.48
C ILE A 10 23.14 16.27 -8.80
N GLY A 11 23.30 17.55 -9.16
CA GLY A 11 23.92 17.97 -10.43
C GLY A 11 23.06 17.69 -11.66
N SER A 12 23.39 18.33 -12.80
CA SER A 12 22.51 18.34 -13.99
C SER A 12 22.18 16.95 -14.56
N ALA A 13 23.14 16.02 -14.58
CA ALA A 13 22.87 14.65 -14.99
C ALA A 13 21.90 13.93 -14.04
N GLY A 14 22.07 14.13 -12.74
CA GLY A 14 21.16 13.59 -11.71
C GLY A 14 19.76 14.19 -11.82
N GLU A 15 19.63 15.48 -12.13
CA GLU A 15 18.34 16.14 -12.33
C GLU A 15 17.58 15.53 -13.52
N ILE A 16 18.26 15.27 -14.65
CA ILE A 16 17.65 14.62 -15.83
C ILE A 16 17.18 13.22 -15.47
N VAL A 17 18.02 12.40 -14.81
CA VAL A 17 17.65 11.05 -14.38
C VAL A 17 16.45 11.11 -13.44
N ALA A 18 16.44 12.01 -12.46
CA ALA A 18 15.34 12.17 -11.53
C ALA A 18 14.04 12.59 -12.22
N MET A 19 14.09 13.53 -13.20
CA MET A 19 12.92 13.91 -14.00
C MET A 19 12.32 12.72 -14.73
N VAL A 20 13.12 11.88 -15.36
CA VAL A 20 12.65 10.66 -16.06
C VAL A 20 12.03 9.68 -15.06
N VAL A 21 12.68 9.45 -13.93
CA VAL A 21 12.20 8.55 -12.87
C VAL A 21 10.86 9.04 -12.31
N TYR A 22 10.77 10.30 -11.87
CA TYR A 22 9.53 10.85 -11.30
C TYR A 22 8.39 10.88 -12.32
N THR A 23 8.66 11.23 -13.59
CA THR A 23 7.63 11.23 -14.65
C THR A 23 7.11 9.81 -14.91
N SER A 24 8.01 8.83 -15.02
CA SER A 24 7.63 7.44 -15.24
C SER A 24 6.79 6.88 -14.08
N PHE A 25 7.19 7.17 -12.84
CA PHE A 25 6.46 6.74 -11.64
C PHE A 25 5.15 7.52 -11.45
N ALA A 26 5.10 8.80 -11.79
CA ALA A 26 3.86 9.59 -11.76
C ALA A 26 2.81 8.99 -12.70
N ILE A 27 3.17 8.71 -13.94
CA ILE A 27 2.25 8.16 -14.94
C ILE A 27 1.87 6.72 -14.58
N GLY A 28 2.86 5.83 -14.45
CA GLY A 28 2.63 4.41 -14.19
C GLY A 28 1.94 4.16 -12.84
N GLY A 29 2.33 4.90 -11.80
CA GLY A 29 1.73 4.81 -10.49
C GLY A 29 0.30 5.34 -10.46
N SER A 30 0.03 6.50 -11.07
CA SER A 30 -1.33 7.06 -11.12
C SER A 30 -2.28 6.15 -11.88
N LEU A 31 -1.89 5.66 -13.06
CA LEU A 31 -2.70 4.70 -13.82
C LEU A 31 -2.94 3.42 -13.05
N GLY A 32 -1.90 2.86 -12.43
CA GLY A 32 -2.02 1.64 -11.63
C GLY A 32 -2.97 1.80 -10.44
N ASN A 33 -2.85 2.89 -9.68
CA ASN A 33 -3.71 3.17 -8.52
C ASN A 33 -5.16 3.44 -8.94
N ILE A 34 -5.38 4.18 -10.03
CA ILE A 34 -6.72 4.37 -10.61
C ILE A 34 -7.34 3.02 -11.00
N PHE A 35 -6.59 2.15 -11.66
CA PHE A 35 -7.09 0.82 -12.05
C PHE A 35 -7.42 -0.04 -10.82
N ILE A 36 -6.63 -0.03 -9.76
CA ILE A 36 -6.96 -0.74 -8.51
C ILE A 36 -8.29 -0.25 -7.94
N ILE A 37 -8.49 1.07 -7.84
CA ILE A 37 -9.73 1.66 -7.33
C ILE A 37 -10.92 1.24 -8.21
N LEU A 38 -10.80 1.38 -9.54
CA LEU A 38 -11.86 1.04 -10.48
C LEU A 38 -12.21 -0.46 -10.46
N VAL A 39 -11.21 -1.33 -10.44
CA VAL A 39 -11.39 -2.78 -10.38
C VAL A 39 -12.13 -3.20 -9.12
N ILE A 40 -11.78 -2.64 -7.96
CA ILE A 40 -12.46 -2.93 -6.69
C ILE A 40 -13.89 -2.37 -6.71
N TYR A 41 -14.08 -1.15 -7.24
CA TYR A 41 -15.38 -0.52 -7.31
C TYR A 41 -16.35 -1.26 -8.26
N ARG A 42 -15.87 -1.69 -9.44
CA ARG A 42 -16.68 -2.35 -10.48
C ARG A 42 -16.90 -3.84 -10.21
N THR A 43 -16.10 -4.50 -9.39
CA THR A 43 -16.16 -5.96 -9.17
C THR A 43 -16.71 -6.29 -7.79
N PRO A 44 -18.00 -6.70 -7.64
CA PRO A 44 -18.61 -6.99 -6.33
C PRO A 44 -17.82 -8.02 -5.49
N ARG A 45 -17.22 -9.02 -6.13
CA ARG A 45 -16.40 -10.05 -5.46
C ARG A 45 -15.14 -9.49 -4.79
N LEU A 46 -14.67 -8.30 -5.17
CA LEU A 46 -13.51 -7.62 -4.58
C LEU A 46 -13.91 -6.60 -3.51
N LYS A 47 -15.20 -6.28 -3.32
CA LYS A 47 -15.71 -5.37 -2.28
C LYS A 47 -15.71 -6.04 -0.89
N THR A 48 -14.58 -6.57 -0.50
CA THR A 48 -14.34 -7.14 0.83
C THR A 48 -13.63 -6.13 1.72
N VAL A 49 -13.57 -6.37 3.04
CA VAL A 49 -12.80 -5.52 3.99
C VAL A 49 -11.36 -5.30 3.49
N CYS A 50 -10.69 -6.38 3.06
CA CYS A 50 -9.36 -6.30 2.47
C CYS A 50 -9.32 -5.45 1.19
N GLY A 51 -10.28 -5.66 0.28
CA GLY A 51 -10.33 -4.89 -0.97
C GLY A 51 -10.53 -3.40 -0.71
N VAL A 52 -11.41 -3.04 0.22
CA VAL A 52 -11.66 -1.63 0.61
C VAL A 52 -10.41 -1.00 1.23
N LEU A 53 -9.65 -1.72 2.06
CA LEU A 53 -8.37 -1.23 2.61
C LEU A 53 -7.32 -1.07 1.49
N ILE A 54 -7.25 -1.99 0.52
CA ILE A 54 -6.35 -1.85 -0.64
C ILE A 54 -6.75 -0.64 -1.49
N ALA A 55 -8.05 -0.41 -1.72
CA ALA A 55 -8.53 0.79 -2.42
C ALA A 55 -8.16 2.08 -1.66
N ASN A 56 -8.29 2.09 -0.32
CA ASN A 56 -7.89 3.22 0.50
C ASN A 56 -6.38 3.51 0.41
N MET A 57 -5.55 2.45 0.42
CA MET A 57 -4.12 2.61 0.20
C MET A 57 -3.82 3.17 -1.20
N ALA A 58 -4.53 2.70 -2.23
CA ALA A 58 -4.38 3.24 -3.58
C ALA A 58 -4.80 4.72 -3.70
N VAL A 59 -5.76 5.20 -2.90
CA VAL A 59 -6.10 6.64 -2.81
C VAL A 59 -4.95 7.45 -2.23
N ALA A 60 -4.34 6.98 -1.14
CA ALA A 60 -3.16 7.64 -0.56
C ALA A 60 -1.97 7.64 -1.53
N ASP A 61 -1.70 6.50 -2.18
CA ASP A 61 -0.62 6.38 -3.17
C ASP A 61 -0.88 7.24 -4.43
N LEU A 62 -2.14 7.42 -4.82
CA LEU A 62 -2.52 8.30 -5.91
C LEU A 62 -2.17 9.77 -5.60
N MET A 63 -2.31 10.24 -4.35
CA MET A 63 -1.87 11.59 -3.96
C MET A 63 -0.37 11.78 -4.17
N ILE A 64 0.46 10.77 -3.85
CA ILE A 64 1.90 10.80 -4.11
C ILE A 64 2.17 10.88 -5.61
N THR A 65 1.56 9.99 -6.39
CA THR A 65 1.88 9.84 -7.81
C THR A 65 1.30 10.95 -8.68
N SER A 66 0.13 11.51 -8.32
CA SER A 66 -0.55 12.55 -9.13
C SER A 66 -0.33 13.98 -8.64
N ILE A 67 0.19 14.19 -7.43
CA ILE A 67 0.44 15.54 -6.89
C ILE A 67 1.91 15.72 -6.54
N VAL A 68 2.46 14.88 -5.63
CA VAL A 68 3.83 15.06 -5.15
C VAL A 68 4.85 14.88 -6.26
N MET A 69 4.76 13.77 -7.03
CA MET A 69 5.73 13.51 -8.11
C MET A 69 5.71 14.57 -9.22
N PRO A 70 4.57 15.06 -9.73
CA PRO A 70 4.54 16.19 -10.65
C PRO A 70 5.15 17.47 -10.09
N ILE A 71 4.91 17.79 -8.79
CA ILE A 71 5.58 18.92 -8.13
C ILE A 71 7.10 18.70 -8.13
N MET A 72 7.57 17.49 -7.84
CA MET A 72 9.01 17.17 -7.89
C MET A 72 9.58 17.32 -9.30
N VAL A 73 8.86 16.90 -10.34
CA VAL A 73 9.28 17.14 -11.74
C VAL A 73 9.37 18.64 -12.03
N PHE A 74 8.37 19.41 -11.64
CA PHE A 74 8.36 20.86 -11.80
C PHE A 74 9.54 21.53 -11.12
N THR A 75 9.85 21.16 -9.87
CA THR A 75 10.98 21.71 -9.12
C THR A 75 12.33 21.33 -9.74
N LEU A 76 12.47 20.11 -10.27
CA LEU A 76 13.65 19.67 -11.00
C LEU A 76 13.87 20.47 -12.29
N VAL A 77 12.80 20.74 -13.05
CA VAL A 77 12.85 21.58 -14.26
C VAL A 77 13.28 23.00 -13.90
N GLN A 78 12.73 23.58 -12.84
CA GLN A 78 13.13 24.92 -12.38
C GLN A 78 14.60 24.95 -11.94
N GLY A 79 15.07 23.94 -11.20
CA GLY A 79 16.49 23.81 -10.81
C GLY A 79 17.41 23.72 -12.02
N PHE A 80 17.04 22.89 -13.01
CA PHE A 80 17.77 22.73 -14.28
C PHE A 80 17.86 24.04 -15.07
N LEU A 81 16.76 24.81 -15.11
CA LEU A 81 16.66 26.13 -15.75
C LEU A 81 17.23 27.27 -14.90
N LYS A 82 17.71 27.01 -13.67
CA LYS A 82 18.28 27.97 -12.71
C LYS A 82 17.29 29.08 -12.29
N LEU A 83 15.99 28.77 -12.22
CA LEU A 83 14.91 29.72 -11.91
C LEU A 83 14.65 29.96 -10.42
N CYS A 84 15.26 29.24 -9.51
CA CYS A 84 15.35 29.48 -8.02
C CYS A 84 14.04 29.68 -7.24
N PHE A 85 12.89 29.20 -7.67
CA PHE A 85 11.58 29.39 -7.00
C PHE A 85 10.97 28.12 -6.38
N TYR A 86 11.77 27.15 -5.95
CA TYR A 86 11.26 25.79 -5.65
C TYR A 86 11.07 25.45 -4.16
N ASP A 87 11.58 26.27 -3.23
CA ASP A 87 11.55 25.92 -1.78
C ASP A 87 10.14 25.72 -1.24
N THR A 88 9.22 26.62 -1.56
CA THR A 88 7.82 26.50 -1.13
C THR A 88 7.14 25.27 -1.77
N ALA A 89 7.39 24.99 -3.05
CA ALA A 89 6.81 23.86 -3.74
C ALA A 89 7.31 22.53 -3.16
N ILE A 90 8.61 22.42 -2.88
CA ILE A 90 9.19 21.25 -2.21
C ILE A 90 8.57 21.06 -0.82
N TYR A 91 8.41 22.14 -0.06
CA TYR A 91 7.81 22.05 1.28
C TYR A 91 6.35 21.60 1.25
N ILE A 92 5.56 22.12 0.31
CA ILE A 92 4.17 21.66 0.10
C ILE A 92 4.16 20.17 -0.30
N ALA A 93 5.01 19.76 -1.24
CA ALA A 93 5.13 18.35 -1.65
C ALA A 93 5.50 17.45 -0.46
N PHE A 94 6.41 17.93 0.41
CA PHE A 94 6.81 17.21 1.62
C PHE A 94 5.65 17.04 2.62
N LEU A 95 4.84 18.08 2.87
CA LEU A 95 3.67 17.99 3.76
C LEU A 95 2.62 17.01 3.20
N ILE A 96 2.36 17.04 1.89
CA ILE A 96 1.46 16.10 1.24
C ILE A 96 2.02 14.67 1.31
N ALA A 97 3.32 14.51 1.14
CA ALA A 97 3.99 13.21 1.25
C ALA A 97 3.91 12.65 2.68
N LEU A 98 4.09 13.47 3.71
CA LEU A 98 3.89 13.09 5.11
C LEU A 98 2.47 12.62 5.38
N PHE A 99 1.47 13.38 4.91
CA PHE A 99 0.05 13.04 5.06
C PHE A 99 -0.29 11.71 4.38
N SER A 100 0.05 11.59 3.10
CA SER A 100 -0.25 10.40 2.30
C SER A 100 0.53 9.18 2.77
N GLY A 101 1.82 9.35 3.11
CA GLY A 101 2.67 8.28 3.62
C GLY A 101 2.15 7.73 4.95
N ALA A 102 1.68 8.63 5.86
CA ALA A 102 1.03 8.21 7.10
C ALA A 102 -0.26 7.43 6.85
N ALA A 103 -1.10 7.90 5.91
CA ALA A 103 -2.34 7.21 5.53
C ALA A 103 -2.05 5.82 4.96
N SER A 104 -1.03 5.70 4.10
CA SER A 104 -0.60 4.42 3.52
C SER A 104 -0.05 3.47 4.60
N LEU A 105 0.83 3.92 5.51
CA LEU A 105 1.38 3.11 6.59
C LEU A 105 0.31 2.61 7.56
N LEU A 106 -0.60 3.49 7.99
CA LEU A 106 -1.70 3.13 8.89
C LEU A 106 -2.68 2.15 8.22
N THR A 107 -2.95 2.34 6.93
CA THR A 107 -3.77 1.41 6.14
C THR A 107 -3.10 0.05 5.99
N LEU A 108 -1.79 0.01 5.72
CA LEU A 108 -1.00 -1.22 5.66
C LEU A 108 -1.00 -1.94 7.01
N THR A 109 -0.92 -1.20 8.12
CA THR A 109 -1.03 -1.74 9.47
C THR A 109 -2.40 -2.38 9.69
N ALA A 110 -3.49 -1.68 9.36
CA ALA A 110 -4.84 -2.20 9.46
C ALA A 110 -5.05 -3.45 8.58
N LEU A 111 -4.52 -3.43 7.36
CA LEU A 111 -4.56 -4.56 6.42
C LEU A 111 -3.79 -5.77 6.95
N SER A 112 -2.63 -5.57 7.58
CA SER A 112 -1.83 -6.64 8.19
C SER A 112 -2.57 -7.29 9.35
N VAL A 113 -3.20 -6.50 10.22
CA VAL A 113 -4.03 -6.99 11.33
C VAL A 113 -5.27 -7.73 10.81
N ASP A 114 -5.98 -7.19 9.81
CA ASP A 114 -7.14 -7.85 9.20
C ASP A 114 -6.76 -9.22 8.64
N ARG A 115 -5.64 -9.32 7.93
CA ARG A 115 -5.16 -10.60 7.39
C ARG A 115 -4.74 -11.59 8.46
N CYS A 116 -4.05 -11.13 9.50
CA CYS A 116 -3.71 -11.95 10.66
C CYS A 116 -4.98 -12.52 11.30
N PHE A 117 -5.98 -11.67 11.55
CA PHE A 117 -7.23 -12.09 12.16
C PHE A 117 -8.03 -13.06 11.29
N ALA A 118 -8.06 -12.83 9.96
CA ALA A 118 -8.71 -13.73 8.99
C ALA A 118 -8.10 -15.12 8.97
N VAL A 119 -6.78 -15.24 9.17
CA VAL A 119 -6.06 -16.52 9.16
C VAL A 119 -6.12 -17.20 10.53
N CYS A 120 -5.92 -16.43 11.63
CA CYS A 120 -5.83 -17.01 12.96
C CYS A 120 -7.19 -17.38 13.56
N ARG A 121 -8.26 -16.62 13.23
CA ARG A 121 -9.63 -16.80 13.79
C ARG A 121 -10.71 -16.61 12.72
N PRO A 122 -10.80 -17.48 11.71
CA PRO A 122 -11.64 -17.26 10.52
C PRO A 122 -13.13 -17.09 10.84
N MET A 123 -13.67 -17.87 11.77
CA MET A 123 -15.08 -17.76 12.17
C MET A 123 -15.41 -16.42 12.82
N LYS A 124 -14.57 -15.97 13.77
CA LYS A 124 -14.73 -14.67 14.41
C LYS A 124 -14.51 -13.52 13.43
N HIS A 125 -13.54 -13.63 12.53
CA HIS A 125 -13.31 -12.65 11.48
C HIS A 125 -14.56 -12.48 10.61
N LYS A 126 -15.17 -13.58 10.12
CA LYS A 126 -16.38 -13.53 9.29
C LYS A 126 -17.55 -12.81 9.99
N ALA A 127 -17.71 -13.00 11.31
CA ALA A 127 -18.74 -12.33 12.10
C ALA A 127 -18.43 -10.84 12.40
N MET A 128 -17.16 -10.48 12.54
CA MET A 128 -16.76 -9.14 13.02
C MET A 128 -16.32 -8.19 11.92
N ALA A 129 -15.81 -8.69 10.79
CA ALA A 129 -15.25 -7.90 9.70
C ALA A 129 -16.36 -7.38 8.76
N THR A 130 -16.98 -6.28 9.14
CA THR A 130 -18.06 -5.63 8.37
C THR A 130 -17.54 -4.42 7.58
N LEU A 131 -18.20 -4.09 6.46
CA LEU A 131 -17.88 -2.91 5.66
C LEU A 131 -18.08 -1.60 6.44
N THR A 132 -19.00 -1.56 7.38
CA THR A 132 -19.20 -0.38 8.24
C THR A 132 -17.99 -0.15 9.15
N LYS A 133 -17.48 -1.20 9.79
CA LYS A 133 -16.28 -1.08 10.65
C LYS A 133 -15.03 -0.65 9.85
N VAL A 134 -14.86 -1.16 8.64
CA VAL A 134 -13.71 -0.75 7.81
C VAL A 134 -13.81 0.72 7.40
N LYS A 135 -15.00 1.25 7.11
CA LYS A 135 -15.18 2.69 6.86
C LYS A 135 -14.77 3.54 8.06
N VAL A 136 -15.13 3.13 9.28
CA VAL A 136 -14.72 3.81 10.51
C VAL A 136 -13.19 3.75 10.70
N ILE A 137 -12.56 2.60 10.41
CA ILE A 137 -11.10 2.45 10.47
C ILE A 137 -10.44 3.42 9.47
N ILE A 138 -10.95 3.49 8.25
CA ILE A 138 -10.46 4.41 7.21
C ILE A 138 -10.58 5.87 7.67
N ALA A 139 -11.75 6.29 8.17
CA ALA A 139 -11.93 7.64 8.69
C ALA A 139 -10.91 7.97 9.79
N LYS A 140 -10.71 7.06 10.75
CA LYS A 140 -9.69 7.21 11.80
C LYS A 140 -8.27 7.27 11.23
N THR A 141 -7.98 6.51 10.18
CA THR A 141 -6.67 6.55 9.48
C THR A 141 -6.41 7.93 8.92
N TRP A 142 -7.36 8.51 8.17
CA TRP A 142 -7.21 9.84 7.58
C TRP A 142 -7.07 10.95 8.63
N VAL A 143 -7.89 10.91 9.68
CA VAL A 143 -7.78 11.88 10.79
C VAL A 143 -6.43 11.79 11.48
N LYS A 144 -5.94 10.57 11.77
CA LYS A 144 -4.60 10.38 12.38
C LYS A 144 -3.47 10.83 11.46
N SER A 145 -3.63 10.64 10.15
CA SER A 145 -2.61 11.04 9.16
C SER A 145 -2.41 12.54 9.11
N LEU A 146 -3.42 13.35 9.43
CA LEU A 146 -3.31 14.81 9.53
C LEU A 146 -2.38 15.26 10.66
N LEU A 147 -2.16 14.45 11.68
CA LEU A 147 -1.29 14.81 12.79
C LEU A 147 0.16 15.05 12.37
N LEU A 148 0.68 14.28 11.39
CA LEU A 148 2.07 14.43 10.95
C LEU A 148 2.36 15.79 10.31
N PRO A 149 1.64 16.22 9.26
CA PRO A 149 1.88 17.56 8.68
C PRO A 149 1.52 18.69 9.66
N ILE A 150 0.54 18.52 10.55
CA ILE A 150 0.23 19.54 11.58
C ILE A 150 1.40 19.69 12.55
N VAL A 151 1.96 18.58 13.03
CA VAL A 151 3.13 18.61 13.91
C VAL A 151 4.34 19.22 13.19
N GLU A 152 4.54 18.90 11.91
CA GLU A 152 5.62 19.52 11.12
C GLU A 152 5.43 21.04 10.96
N LEU A 153 4.22 21.51 10.73
CA LEU A 153 3.93 22.95 10.59
C LEU A 153 4.15 23.74 11.87
N PHE A 154 3.70 23.23 13.02
CA PHE A 154 3.65 23.99 14.27
C PHE A 154 4.76 23.62 15.25
N TYR A 155 5.36 22.45 15.13
CA TYR A 155 6.32 21.88 16.09
C TYR A 155 7.58 21.32 15.41
N ARG A 156 7.96 21.87 14.24
CA ARG A 156 9.09 21.40 13.43
C ARG A 156 10.38 21.21 14.22
N ASP A 157 10.68 22.14 15.14
CA ASP A 157 11.91 22.12 15.94
C ASP A 157 11.73 21.44 17.31
N SER A 158 10.53 20.97 17.60
CA SER A 158 10.23 20.28 18.86
C SER A 158 10.81 18.86 18.87
N VAL A 159 11.81 18.65 19.70
CA VAL A 159 12.44 17.34 19.90
C VAL A 159 11.43 16.30 20.39
N PRO A 160 10.55 16.58 21.40
CA PRO A 160 9.53 15.63 21.83
C PRO A 160 8.55 15.22 20.71
N ALA A 161 8.14 16.14 19.85
CA ALA A 161 7.23 15.87 18.75
C ALA A 161 7.84 14.88 17.75
N LYS A 162 9.11 15.03 17.39
CA LYS A 162 9.85 14.11 16.52
C LYS A 162 9.96 12.70 17.14
N TYR A 163 10.21 12.61 18.45
CA TYR A 163 10.22 11.29 19.13
C TYR A 163 8.85 10.60 19.12
N ILE A 164 7.77 11.34 19.37
CA ILE A 164 6.39 10.79 19.33
C ILE A 164 6.06 10.27 17.92
N GLN A 165 6.40 11.01 16.88
CA GLN A 165 6.21 10.56 15.49
C GLN A 165 7.01 9.28 15.20
N THR A 166 8.28 9.27 15.58
CA THR A 166 9.17 8.11 15.36
C THR A 166 8.65 6.88 16.10
N LEU A 167 8.24 7.02 17.37
CA LEU A 167 7.64 5.94 18.15
C LEU A 167 6.34 5.43 17.51
N GLY A 168 5.51 6.33 16.96
CA GLY A 168 4.29 5.97 16.21
C GLY A 168 4.60 5.10 14.98
N VAL A 169 5.60 5.47 14.21
CA VAL A 169 6.06 4.70 13.04
C VAL A 169 6.61 3.34 13.46
N ILE A 170 7.49 3.30 14.46
CA ILE A 170 8.05 2.05 15.02
C ILE A 170 6.93 1.14 15.53
N GLY A 171 5.92 1.70 16.22
CA GLY A 171 4.75 0.95 16.69
C GLY A 171 3.95 0.33 15.54
N CYS A 172 3.73 1.06 14.44
CA CYS A 172 3.10 0.52 13.24
C CYS A 172 3.91 -0.65 12.65
N TYR A 173 5.22 -0.50 12.51
CA TYR A 173 6.09 -1.56 12.02
C TYR A 173 6.09 -2.79 12.93
N ALA A 174 6.13 -2.61 14.24
CA ALA A 174 6.04 -3.71 15.20
C ALA A 174 4.73 -4.49 15.03
N ILE A 175 3.59 -3.80 14.88
CA ILE A 175 2.28 -4.43 14.64
C ILE A 175 2.29 -5.19 13.31
N ILE A 176 2.82 -4.62 12.25
CA ILE A 176 2.93 -5.26 10.93
C ILE A 176 3.76 -6.54 11.01
N LEU A 177 4.94 -6.49 11.65
CA LEU A 177 5.84 -7.63 11.79
C LEU A 177 5.22 -8.74 12.62
N VAL A 178 4.65 -8.41 13.78
CA VAL A 178 3.97 -9.39 14.65
C VAL A 178 2.80 -10.05 13.91
N SER A 179 1.95 -9.25 13.27
CA SER A 179 0.81 -9.75 12.48
C SER A 179 1.28 -10.65 11.33
N GLY A 180 2.36 -10.28 10.65
CA GLY A 180 2.97 -11.07 9.58
C GLY A 180 3.51 -12.42 10.07
N VAL A 181 4.27 -12.43 11.16
CA VAL A 181 4.81 -13.66 11.76
C VAL A 181 3.68 -14.59 12.19
N LEU A 182 2.67 -14.07 12.89
CA LEU A 182 1.50 -14.85 13.31
C LEU A 182 0.75 -15.44 12.12
N THR A 183 0.57 -14.66 11.05
CA THR A 183 -0.07 -15.11 9.80
C THR A 183 0.71 -16.27 9.19
N ILE A 184 2.04 -16.15 9.05
CA ILE A 184 2.89 -17.19 8.46
C ILE A 184 2.86 -18.47 9.30
N ARG A 185 3.00 -18.34 10.63
CA ARG A 185 2.94 -19.49 11.56
C ARG A 185 1.61 -20.24 11.45
N ASN A 186 0.49 -19.53 11.48
CA ASN A 186 -0.84 -20.15 11.39
C ASN A 186 -1.12 -20.75 10.01
N VAL A 187 -0.67 -20.15 8.91
CA VAL A 187 -0.76 -20.74 7.57
C VAL A 187 0.04 -22.04 7.50
N ARG A 188 1.25 -22.10 8.07
CA ARG A 188 2.08 -23.32 8.12
C ARG A 188 1.43 -24.41 8.98
N ALA A 189 1.00 -24.09 10.20
CA ALA A 189 0.35 -25.02 11.12
C ALA A 189 -0.95 -25.63 10.57
N SER A 190 -1.77 -24.80 9.87
CA SER A 190 -2.97 -25.30 9.22
C SER A 190 -2.64 -26.23 8.05
N SER A 191 -1.48 -26.11 7.37
CA SER A 191 -1.07 -26.99 6.26
C SER A 191 -0.80 -28.41 6.74
N SER A 192 -0.17 -28.58 7.87
CA SER A 192 0.10 -29.92 8.44
C SER A 192 -1.16 -30.60 8.97
N ARG A 193 -2.11 -29.85 9.55
CA ARG A 193 -3.38 -30.43 10.06
C ARG A 193 -4.27 -31.00 8.94
N ILE A 194 -4.34 -30.36 7.77
CA ILE A 194 -5.17 -30.85 6.64
C ILE A 194 -4.50 -32.06 5.96
N ALA A 195 -3.18 -32.12 5.92
CA ALA A 195 -2.48 -33.32 5.43
C ALA A 195 -2.78 -34.56 6.27
N ALA A 196 -3.15 -34.38 7.55
CA ALA A 196 -3.53 -35.45 8.48
C ALA A 196 -5.03 -35.85 8.41
N MET A 197 -5.90 -35.04 7.79
CA MET A 197 -7.34 -35.32 7.69
C MET A 197 -7.70 -35.99 6.35
N HIS A 198 -7.66 -37.31 6.29
CA HIS A 198 -7.81 -38.07 5.04
C HIS A 198 -9.26 -38.51 4.69
N ASN A 199 -10.28 -38.17 5.47
CA ASN A 199 -11.55 -38.94 5.42
C ASN A 199 -12.80 -38.21 4.87
N ASP A 200 -12.73 -36.96 4.36
CA ASP A 200 -13.93 -36.29 3.82
C ASP A 200 -13.60 -35.44 2.57
N GLN A 201 -13.66 -36.04 1.40
CA GLN A 201 -13.18 -35.50 0.13
C GLN A 201 -13.81 -34.11 -0.23
N GLY A 202 -15.10 -33.91 -0.01
CA GLY A 202 -15.80 -32.67 -0.40
C GLY A 202 -15.47 -31.48 0.53
N ARG A 203 -15.46 -31.72 1.83
CA ARG A 203 -15.15 -30.73 2.86
C ARG A 203 -13.67 -30.35 2.85
N VAL A 204 -12.82 -31.33 2.54
CA VAL A 204 -11.35 -31.15 2.38
C VAL A 204 -11.05 -30.24 1.18
N ARG A 205 -11.73 -30.40 0.05
CA ARG A 205 -11.51 -29.60 -1.16
C ARG A 205 -11.85 -28.12 -0.94
N MET A 206 -13.02 -27.82 -0.37
CA MET A 206 -13.45 -26.44 -0.09
C MET A 206 -12.54 -25.75 0.94
N THR A 207 -12.13 -26.48 1.97
CA THR A 207 -11.17 -25.95 2.97
C THR A 207 -9.77 -25.73 2.38
N ALA A 208 -9.33 -26.59 1.47
CA ALA A 208 -8.05 -26.46 0.77
C ALA A 208 -8.02 -25.21 -0.14
N GLU A 209 -9.09 -24.97 -0.89
CA GLU A 209 -9.21 -23.79 -1.77
C GLU A 209 -9.19 -22.47 -0.97
N LEU A 210 -9.98 -22.37 0.09
CA LEU A 210 -9.98 -21.20 0.99
C LEU A 210 -8.59 -20.96 1.59
N LYS A 211 -7.90 -22.03 1.97
CA LYS A 211 -6.57 -21.96 2.53
C LYS A 211 -5.53 -21.53 1.51
N GLN A 212 -5.59 -22.07 0.29
CA GLN A 212 -4.70 -21.67 -0.79
C GLN A 212 -4.88 -20.19 -1.11
N ARG A 213 -6.12 -19.70 -1.15
CA ARG A 213 -6.44 -18.27 -1.30
C ARG A 213 -5.85 -17.44 -0.18
N ASN A 214 -6.04 -17.82 1.09
CA ASN A 214 -5.48 -17.10 2.24
C ASN A 214 -3.95 -17.10 2.23
N LYS A 215 -3.31 -18.21 1.85
CA LYS A 215 -1.85 -18.32 1.69
C LYS A 215 -1.34 -17.37 0.60
N GLN A 216 -2.04 -17.25 -0.52
CA GLN A 216 -1.66 -16.38 -1.61
C GLN A 216 -1.77 -14.90 -1.22
N VAL A 217 -2.86 -14.52 -0.52
CA VAL A 217 -3.03 -13.16 0.02
C VAL A 217 -1.94 -12.84 1.06
N ALA A 218 -1.66 -13.74 1.99
CA ALA A 218 -0.61 -13.56 3.00
C ALA A 218 0.78 -13.37 2.36
N LYS A 219 1.11 -14.15 1.32
CA LYS A 219 2.36 -13.97 0.57
C LYS A 219 2.42 -12.62 -0.15
N THR A 220 1.31 -12.16 -0.70
CA THR A 220 1.25 -10.83 -1.35
C THR A 220 1.47 -9.72 -0.34
N MET A 221 0.85 -9.79 0.84
CA MET A 221 1.06 -8.84 1.92
C MET A 221 2.52 -8.83 2.39
N ALA A 222 3.14 -10.01 2.53
CA ALA A 222 4.56 -10.09 2.89
C ALA A 222 5.45 -9.36 1.87
N VAL A 223 5.18 -9.49 0.57
CA VAL A 223 5.91 -8.76 -0.48
C VAL A 223 5.70 -7.24 -0.37
N VAL A 224 4.45 -6.79 -0.18
CA VAL A 224 4.15 -5.36 -0.02
C VAL A 224 4.86 -4.78 1.20
N VAL A 225 4.82 -5.48 2.35
CA VAL A 225 5.52 -5.06 3.57
C VAL A 225 7.03 -5.01 3.36
N THR A 226 7.61 -6.03 2.71
CA THR A 226 9.05 -6.07 2.45
C THR A 226 9.48 -4.91 1.56
N LEU A 227 8.75 -4.65 0.47
CA LEU A 227 9.05 -3.52 -0.42
C LEU A 227 8.88 -2.18 0.29
N PHE A 228 7.80 -2.00 1.06
CA PHE A 228 7.60 -0.82 1.89
C PHE A 228 8.80 -0.59 2.80
N THR A 229 9.24 -1.63 3.50
CA THR A 229 10.38 -1.59 4.41
C THR A 229 11.68 -1.23 3.68
N LEU A 230 11.96 -1.89 2.54
CA LEU A 230 13.16 -1.62 1.72
C LEU A 230 13.17 -0.20 1.16
N CYS A 231 12.02 0.37 0.83
CA CYS A 231 11.94 1.73 0.33
C CYS A 231 12.12 2.80 1.43
N TRP A 232 11.65 2.53 2.65
CA TRP A 232 11.65 3.52 3.73
C TRP A 232 12.82 3.43 4.71
N ILE A 233 13.43 2.23 4.90
CA ILE A 233 14.60 2.07 5.80
C ILE A 233 15.77 2.97 5.39
N PRO A 234 16.16 3.08 4.10
CA PRO A 234 17.33 3.88 3.73
C PRO A 234 17.19 5.35 4.10
N ILE A 235 16.01 5.96 3.87
CA ILE A 235 15.78 7.35 4.24
C ILE A 235 15.76 7.53 5.77
N ALA A 236 15.14 6.60 6.51
CA ALA A 236 15.13 6.63 7.96
C ALA A 236 16.55 6.55 8.54
N PHE A 237 17.43 5.74 7.92
CA PHE A 237 18.85 5.65 8.29
C PHE A 237 19.57 6.97 8.06
N VAL A 238 19.42 7.60 6.88
CA VAL A 238 20.09 8.88 6.58
C VAL A 238 19.63 10.03 7.50
N ILE A 239 18.34 10.04 7.85
CA ILE A 239 17.82 11.02 8.84
C ILE A 239 18.47 10.81 10.21
N SER A 240 18.76 9.57 10.59
CA SER A 240 19.33 9.21 11.90
C SER A 240 20.84 9.44 11.98
N VAL A 241 21.55 9.28 10.86
CA VAL A 241 23.03 9.39 10.78
C VAL A 241 23.37 10.65 10.01
N LYS A 242 23.83 11.70 10.72
CA LYS A 242 24.31 12.93 10.08
C LYS A 242 25.61 12.64 9.33
N ILE A 243 25.56 12.56 7.99
CA ILE A 243 26.71 12.34 7.13
C ILE A 243 27.10 13.69 6.52
N PRO A 244 28.28 14.27 6.84
CA PRO A 244 28.71 15.55 6.27
C PRO A 244 28.85 15.47 4.74
N ASP A 245 28.71 16.62 4.06
CA ASP A 245 29.01 16.89 2.63
C ASP A 245 28.26 16.10 1.53
N THR A 246 27.78 14.89 1.81
CA THR A 246 27.06 14.05 0.85
C THR A 246 25.59 13.78 1.26
N GLN A 247 25.19 14.24 2.45
CA GLN A 247 23.88 13.93 3.05
C GLN A 247 22.72 14.36 2.14
N ASP A 248 22.77 15.53 1.53
CA ASP A 248 21.67 16.07 0.73
C ASP A 248 21.44 15.24 -0.55
N ARG A 249 22.52 14.79 -1.21
CA ARG A 249 22.43 13.95 -2.41
C ARG A 249 21.89 12.56 -2.08
N ILE A 250 22.39 11.95 -1.02
CA ILE A 250 21.96 10.63 -0.56
C ILE A 250 20.51 10.68 -0.09
N PHE A 251 20.16 11.72 0.69
CA PHE A 251 18.80 11.96 1.14
C PHE A 251 17.83 12.08 -0.03
N PHE A 252 18.16 12.85 -1.07
CA PHE A 252 17.33 13.01 -2.26
C PHE A 252 16.99 11.66 -2.91
N TRP A 253 18.00 10.80 -3.16
CA TRP A 253 17.76 9.51 -3.81
C TRP A 253 16.99 8.51 -2.93
N PHE A 254 17.23 8.51 -1.64
CA PHE A 254 16.46 7.66 -0.74
C PHE A 254 15.03 8.18 -0.52
N ALA A 255 14.81 9.49 -0.52
CA ALA A 255 13.47 10.07 -0.55
C ALA A 255 12.74 9.67 -1.86
N THR A 256 13.43 9.73 -3.00
CA THR A 256 12.90 9.26 -4.30
C THR A 256 12.50 7.79 -4.23
N LEU A 257 13.33 6.92 -3.63
CA LEU A 257 13.01 5.52 -3.42
C LEU A 257 11.77 5.32 -2.53
N GLY A 258 11.66 6.10 -1.45
CA GLY A 258 10.48 6.09 -0.57
C GLY A 258 9.19 6.44 -1.32
N LEU A 259 9.22 7.50 -2.13
CA LEU A 259 8.08 7.91 -2.95
C LEU A 259 7.73 6.88 -4.04
N ALA A 260 8.73 6.21 -4.64
CA ALA A 260 8.54 5.17 -5.64
C ALA A 260 7.69 3.99 -5.15
N ASN A 261 7.69 3.72 -3.84
CA ASN A 261 6.85 2.68 -3.22
C ASN A 261 5.37 2.81 -3.61
N SER A 262 4.84 4.04 -3.66
CA SER A 262 3.44 4.30 -4.03
C SER A 262 3.12 3.95 -5.48
N SER A 263 4.11 3.92 -6.36
CA SER A 263 3.93 3.53 -7.76
C SER A 263 4.00 2.02 -7.96
N LEU A 264 4.65 1.28 -7.04
CA LEU A 264 4.88 -0.17 -7.18
C LEU A 264 3.71 -1.02 -6.66
N ASN A 265 2.95 -0.51 -5.67
CA ASN A 265 1.87 -1.24 -5.01
C ASN A 265 0.83 -1.84 -5.97
N PRO A 266 0.26 -1.11 -6.95
CA PRO A 266 -0.73 -1.66 -7.87
C PRO A 266 -0.22 -2.84 -8.69
N TRP A 267 1.02 -2.74 -9.17
CA TRP A 267 1.65 -3.76 -10.01
C TRP A 267 1.85 -5.07 -9.27
N ILE A 268 2.15 -5.01 -7.96
CA ILE A 268 2.24 -6.21 -7.10
C ILE A 268 0.89 -6.91 -7.04
N TYR A 269 -0.21 -6.17 -6.86
CA TYR A 269 -1.55 -6.77 -6.80
C TYR A 269 -1.94 -7.39 -8.14
N PHE A 270 -1.72 -6.71 -9.26
CA PHE A 270 -2.01 -7.26 -10.58
C PHE A 270 -1.14 -8.45 -10.93
N TYR A 271 0.13 -8.44 -10.57
CA TYR A 271 1.02 -9.56 -10.83
C TYR A 271 0.69 -10.78 -9.98
N ARG A 272 0.44 -10.61 -8.69
CA ARG A 272 0.32 -11.72 -7.74
C ARG A 272 -1.09 -12.24 -7.54
N GLN A 273 -2.12 -11.43 -7.78
CA GLN A 273 -3.51 -11.81 -7.52
C GLN A 273 -4.32 -11.95 -8.81
N ILE A 274 -4.64 -13.19 -9.16
CA ILE A 274 -5.38 -13.51 -10.38
C ILE A 274 -6.73 -12.78 -10.47
N ASN A 275 -7.43 -12.63 -9.34
CA ASN A 275 -8.73 -11.96 -9.28
C ASN A 275 -8.66 -10.50 -9.73
N TYR A 276 -7.59 -9.77 -9.34
CA TYR A 276 -7.37 -8.38 -9.75
C TYR A 276 -7.00 -8.30 -11.23
N ARG A 277 -6.16 -9.22 -11.70
CA ARG A 277 -5.77 -9.29 -13.11
C ARG A 277 -6.93 -9.63 -14.04
N GLU A 278 -7.79 -10.58 -13.65
CA GLU A 278 -8.98 -10.91 -14.43
C GLU A 278 -10.00 -9.77 -14.44
N ALA A 279 -10.22 -9.14 -13.29
CA ALA A 279 -11.10 -7.98 -13.20
C ALA A 279 -10.58 -6.78 -14.02
N LEU A 280 -9.26 -6.57 -14.08
CA LEU A 280 -8.65 -5.57 -14.96
C LEU A 280 -8.87 -5.91 -16.43
N LYS A 281 -8.69 -7.17 -16.85
CA LYS A 281 -8.94 -7.61 -18.22
C LYS A 281 -10.40 -7.43 -18.63
N MET A 282 -11.35 -7.65 -17.71
CA MET A 282 -12.78 -7.38 -17.95
C MET A 282 -13.03 -5.87 -18.06
N LEU A 283 -12.43 -5.06 -17.22
CA LEU A 283 -12.55 -3.60 -17.24
C LEU A 283 -12.05 -3.02 -18.57
N LEU A 284 -10.96 -3.57 -19.11
CA LEU A 284 -10.35 -3.15 -20.38
C LEU A 284 -11.03 -3.77 -21.63
N GLY A 285 -12.11 -4.56 -21.45
CA GLY A 285 -12.81 -5.21 -22.57
C GLY A 285 -12.06 -6.40 -23.21
N CYS A 286 -10.91 -6.80 -22.64
CA CYS A 286 -10.10 -7.91 -23.16
C CYS A 286 -10.67 -9.30 -22.83
N LYS A 287 -11.70 -9.40 -21.99
CA LYS A 287 -12.40 -10.63 -21.65
C LYS A 287 -13.88 -10.33 -21.48
N LYS A 288 -14.74 -11.08 -22.19
CA LYS A 288 -16.19 -10.99 -21.99
C LYS A 288 -16.49 -11.33 -20.52
N SER A 289 -17.41 -10.58 -19.90
CA SER A 289 -17.94 -10.91 -18.58
C SER A 289 -18.27 -12.40 -18.56
N LEU A 290 -17.73 -13.15 -17.63
CA LEU A 290 -18.23 -14.48 -17.34
C LEU A 290 -19.68 -14.27 -16.88
N SER A 291 -20.61 -14.43 -17.83
CA SER A 291 -22.02 -14.52 -17.52
C SER A 291 -22.19 -15.60 -16.47
N ASN A 292 -23.12 -15.43 -15.62
CA ASN A 292 -23.60 -16.09 -14.42
C ASN A 292 -23.61 -17.64 -14.35
N ASP A 293 -22.79 -18.35 -15.09
CA ASP A 293 -22.87 -19.83 -15.26
C ASP A 293 -22.10 -20.65 -14.21
N ARG A 294 -21.77 -20.06 -13.08
CA ARG A 294 -21.48 -20.80 -11.84
C ARG A 294 -22.25 -20.22 -10.66
N VAL A 295 -23.55 -20.10 -10.78
CA VAL A 295 -24.46 -20.32 -9.65
C VAL A 295 -24.23 -21.79 -9.31
N ILE A 296 -23.49 -22.02 -8.21
CA ILE A 296 -23.49 -23.30 -7.53
C ILE A 296 -24.97 -23.61 -7.31
N ALA A 297 -25.47 -24.64 -8.00
CA ALA A 297 -26.80 -25.17 -7.75
C ALA A 297 -26.91 -25.40 -6.25
N ASP A 298 -27.83 -24.71 -5.63
CA ASP A 298 -28.24 -24.95 -4.25
C ASP A 298 -28.95 -26.31 -4.26
N PRO A 299 -28.42 -27.36 -3.59
CA PRO A 299 -29.04 -28.69 -3.61
C PRO A 299 -30.38 -28.76 -2.89
N SER A 300 -30.91 -27.61 -2.43
CA SER A 300 -32.18 -27.57 -1.67
C SER A 300 -33.42 -27.33 -2.51
N ASN A 301 -33.34 -27.26 -3.86
CA ASN A 301 -34.53 -27.03 -4.71
C ASN A 301 -34.93 -28.21 -5.58
N GLU A 302 -34.45 -29.43 -5.30
CA GLU A 302 -34.86 -30.65 -6.01
C GLU A 302 -35.76 -31.55 -5.17
N THR A 303 -36.73 -31.02 -4.47
CA THR A 303 -37.83 -31.87 -3.93
C THR A 303 -39.10 -31.05 -3.74
N LEU A 304 -39.82 -30.73 -4.81
CA LEU A 304 -41.25 -30.41 -4.75
C LEU A 304 -41.88 -30.33 -6.18
N GLU A 305 -41.68 -31.36 -6.98
CA GLU A 305 -42.56 -31.62 -8.14
C GLU A 305 -42.64 -33.11 -8.40
N THR A 306 -43.34 -33.83 -7.55
CA THR A 306 -44.08 -35.05 -7.87
C THR A 306 -45.09 -35.34 -6.76
N LYS A 307 -46.29 -34.79 -6.90
CA LYS A 307 -47.58 -35.48 -6.69
C LYS A 307 -48.74 -34.56 -7.07
#